data_88ec8746d1c1588cc6864b451998a0d4
#
_entry.id   88ec8746d1c1588cc6864b451998a0d4
#
_cell.length_a   1.000
_cell.length_b   1.000
_cell.length_c   1.000
_cell.angle_alpha   90.00
_cell.angle_beta   90.00
_cell.angle_gamma   90.00
#
_symmetry.space_group_name_H-M   'P 1'
#
loop_
_entity.id
_entity.type
_entity.pdbx_description
1 polymer ?
#
loop_
_entity_poly.entity_id
_entity_poly.type
_entity_poly.pdbx_seq_one_letter_code
_entity_poly.pdbx_strand_id
1 'polypeptide(L)'
;KEQYTRAFGRFITPLQEKRFQKLVLSRSSARHIGDDFSPLGAFVRACNNYPRMMIYLCHTPASGTWLGSTPEILLSGHGKEWHTVALAGTMPMQNEVMPTDWDKKNREEQGYVADYIRRIAKRFGNKMTEKGPYTARAGQLVHLKTDFYFLLKNTDHIGDLLQELHPTPAVCGLPKEEAFRFIPDNEGYDRSYYSGFTGWLDTEGHTDIYVNLRCMEIKPGEAILYAGG
;
A
#
# COMPACT_ATOMS: atom_id res chain seq x y z
N LYS A 1 6.89 16.93 -15.01
CA LYS A 1 8.26 16.77 -14.50
C LYS A 1 8.59 17.83 -13.46
N GLU A 2 8.38 19.12 -13.76
CA GLU A 2 8.65 20.23 -12.85
C GLU A 2 7.87 20.17 -11.53
N GLN A 3 6.58 19.81 -11.57
CA GLN A 3 5.75 19.69 -10.37
C GLN A 3 6.33 18.64 -9.40
N TYR A 4 6.72 17.47 -9.92
CA TYR A 4 7.36 16.42 -9.12
C TYR A 4 8.70 16.88 -8.53
N THR A 5 9.52 17.60 -9.31
CA THR A 5 10.81 18.14 -8.82
C THR A 5 10.60 19.14 -7.68
N ARG A 6 9.58 20.01 -7.78
CA ARG A 6 9.23 20.95 -6.70
C ARG A 6 8.72 20.22 -5.45
N ALA A 7 7.85 19.20 -5.61
CA ALA A 7 7.38 18.39 -4.51
C ALA A 7 8.54 17.62 -3.85
N PHE A 8 9.44 17.03 -4.63
CA PHE A 8 10.64 16.36 -4.13
C PHE A 8 11.51 17.29 -3.27
N GLY A 9 11.73 18.54 -3.71
CA GLY A 9 12.47 19.52 -2.90
C GLY A 9 11.81 19.79 -1.55
N ARG A 10 10.47 19.90 -1.51
CA ARG A 10 9.73 20.07 -0.24
C ARG A 10 9.83 18.86 0.69
N PHE A 11 9.89 17.65 0.14
CA PHE A 11 9.97 16.41 0.93
C PHE A 11 11.38 16.14 1.44
N ILE A 12 12.41 16.40 0.63
CA ILE A 12 13.79 16.07 1.01
C ILE A 12 14.33 16.95 2.14
N THR A 13 13.94 18.23 2.18
CA THR A 13 14.40 19.17 3.20
C THR A 13 14.08 18.71 4.62
N PRO A 14 12.83 18.43 4.99
CA PRO A 14 12.52 18.00 6.36
C PRO A 14 13.04 16.58 6.70
N LEU A 15 13.34 15.75 5.69
CA LEU A 15 14.06 14.47 5.89
C LEU A 15 15.53 14.73 6.24
N GLN A 16 16.20 15.65 5.56
CA GLN A 16 17.58 16.04 5.87
C GLN A 16 17.69 16.71 7.25
N GLU A 17 16.70 17.49 7.64
CA GLU A 17 16.56 18.10 8.97
C GLU A 17 16.16 17.09 10.06
N LYS A 18 15.94 15.81 9.72
CA LYS A 18 15.51 14.74 10.63
C LYS A 18 14.17 15.00 11.33
N ARG A 19 13.31 15.84 10.76
CA ARG A 19 11.92 16.01 11.23
C ARG A 19 11.09 14.77 10.97
N PHE A 20 11.38 14.08 9.85
CA PHE A 20 10.79 12.80 9.49
C PHE A 20 11.86 11.73 9.36
N GLN A 21 11.53 10.52 9.77
CA GLN A 21 12.35 9.34 9.53
C GLN A 21 12.09 8.77 8.13
N LYS A 22 10.87 8.94 7.65
CA LYS A 22 10.40 8.49 6.33
C LYS A 22 9.27 9.39 5.85
N LEU A 23 9.26 9.67 4.54
CA LEU A 23 8.14 10.26 3.81
C LEU A 23 8.01 9.54 2.46
N VAL A 24 6.79 9.26 2.05
CA VAL A 24 6.50 8.69 0.74
C VAL A 24 5.94 9.77 -0.16
N LEU A 25 6.72 10.12 -1.19
CA LEU A 25 6.30 11.04 -2.24
C LEU A 25 5.62 10.27 -3.37
N SER A 26 4.48 10.75 -3.83
CA SER A 26 3.80 10.15 -4.97
C SER A 26 3.56 11.14 -6.11
N ARG A 27 3.08 10.61 -7.22
CA ARG A 27 2.66 11.38 -8.39
C ARG A 27 1.52 10.68 -9.10
N SER A 28 0.71 11.47 -9.79
CA SER A 28 -0.26 10.97 -10.76
C SER A 28 0.20 11.22 -12.20
N SER A 29 -0.34 10.47 -13.15
CA SER A 29 -0.11 10.63 -14.58
C SER A 29 -1.36 10.28 -15.36
N ALA A 30 -1.94 11.27 -16.04
CA ALA A 30 -3.05 11.06 -16.95
C ALA A 30 -2.57 10.37 -18.24
N ARG A 31 -3.36 9.43 -18.73
CA ARG A 31 -3.17 8.72 -20.01
C ARG A 31 -4.44 8.76 -20.80
N HIS A 32 -4.36 9.18 -22.04
CA HIS A 32 -5.51 9.09 -22.96
C HIS A 32 -5.89 7.61 -23.16
N ILE A 33 -7.18 7.32 -23.10
CA ILE A 33 -7.78 6.04 -23.44
C ILE A 33 -8.80 6.25 -24.55
N GLY A 34 -8.80 5.39 -25.58
CA GLY A 34 -9.75 5.47 -26.67
C GLY A 34 -11.15 5.03 -26.26
N ASP A 35 -12.11 5.29 -27.13
CA ASP A 35 -13.52 4.91 -26.92
C ASP A 35 -13.74 3.39 -26.87
N ASP A 36 -12.79 2.61 -27.40
CA ASP A 36 -12.75 1.15 -27.35
C ASP A 36 -12.19 0.58 -26.05
N PHE A 37 -11.71 1.43 -25.14
CA PHE A 37 -11.19 0.98 -23.85
C PHE A 37 -12.31 0.38 -22.98
N SER A 38 -12.16 -0.89 -22.65
CA SER A 38 -13.08 -1.61 -21.77
C SER A 38 -12.48 -1.78 -20.37
N PRO A 39 -13.03 -1.11 -19.34
CA PRO A 39 -12.62 -1.33 -17.95
C PRO A 39 -12.75 -2.80 -17.52
N LEU A 40 -13.85 -3.46 -17.90
CA LEU A 40 -14.05 -4.89 -17.62
C LEU A 40 -13.02 -5.76 -18.35
N GLY A 41 -12.72 -5.45 -19.60
CA GLY A 41 -11.67 -6.15 -20.36
C GLY A 41 -10.29 -5.97 -19.72
N ALA A 42 -9.98 -4.78 -19.20
CA ALA A 42 -8.74 -4.52 -18.46
C ALA A 42 -8.68 -5.30 -17.14
N PHE A 43 -9.79 -5.37 -16.40
CA PHE A 43 -9.93 -6.15 -15.18
C PHE A 43 -9.69 -7.65 -15.45
N VAL A 44 -10.33 -8.24 -16.45
CA VAL A 44 -10.16 -9.66 -16.80
C VAL A 44 -8.70 -9.95 -17.18
N ARG A 45 -8.07 -9.08 -17.99
CA ARG A 45 -6.64 -9.22 -18.31
C ARG A 45 -5.76 -9.13 -17.05
N ALA A 46 -6.07 -8.23 -16.13
CA ALA A 46 -5.32 -8.13 -14.87
C ALA A 46 -5.46 -9.42 -14.02
N CYS A 47 -6.66 -9.98 -13.90
CA CYS A 47 -6.88 -11.26 -13.22
C CYS A 47 -6.04 -12.40 -13.82
N ASN A 48 -5.99 -12.48 -15.13
CA ASN A 48 -5.21 -13.52 -15.84
C ASN A 48 -3.70 -13.32 -15.67
N ASN A 49 -3.22 -12.07 -15.67
CA ASN A 49 -1.79 -11.78 -15.63
C ASN A 49 -1.21 -11.75 -14.20
N TYR A 50 -2.04 -11.51 -13.18
CA TYR A 50 -1.61 -11.33 -11.80
C TYR A 50 -2.38 -12.20 -10.80
N PRO A 51 -2.30 -13.54 -10.91
CA PRO A 51 -3.13 -14.47 -10.12
C PRO A 51 -2.83 -14.45 -8.61
N ARG A 52 -1.75 -13.76 -8.18
CA ARG A 52 -1.34 -13.65 -6.77
C ARG A 52 -1.61 -12.28 -6.17
N MET A 53 -2.39 -11.44 -6.85
CA MET A 53 -2.74 -10.10 -6.38
C MET A 53 -4.25 -10.02 -6.16
N MET A 54 -4.65 -9.14 -5.26
CA MET A 54 -6.04 -8.73 -5.18
C MET A 54 -6.31 -7.79 -6.37
N ILE A 55 -7.22 -8.18 -7.24
CA ILE A 55 -7.66 -7.40 -8.39
C ILE A 55 -9.08 -6.94 -8.13
N TYR A 56 -9.35 -5.68 -8.33
CA TYR A 56 -10.70 -5.15 -8.20
C TYR A 56 -11.03 -4.17 -9.33
N LEU A 57 -12.29 -4.13 -9.69
CA LEU A 57 -12.91 -3.09 -10.51
C LEU A 57 -14.16 -2.64 -9.76
N CYS A 58 -14.23 -1.39 -9.39
CA CYS A 58 -15.40 -0.84 -8.71
C CYS A 58 -15.84 0.48 -9.34
N HIS A 59 -17.15 0.74 -9.25
CA HIS A 59 -17.76 2.00 -9.64
C HIS A 59 -18.81 2.39 -8.63
N THR A 60 -18.74 3.62 -8.15
CA THR A 60 -19.85 4.25 -7.40
C THR A 60 -20.04 5.68 -7.87
N PRO A 61 -21.26 6.25 -7.72
CA PRO A 61 -21.50 7.67 -8.04
C PRO A 61 -20.53 8.62 -7.31
N ALA A 62 -20.11 8.27 -6.09
CA ALA A 62 -19.23 9.09 -5.26
C ALA A 62 -17.75 8.91 -5.59
N SER A 63 -17.31 7.68 -5.87
CA SER A 63 -15.87 7.37 -6.09
C SER A 63 -15.45 7.40 -7.55
N GLY A 64 -16.39 7.38 -8.50
CA GLY A 64 -16.06 7.10 -9.91
C GLY A 64 -15.64 5.64 -10.14
N THR A 65 -14.91 5.39 -11.22
CA THR A 65 -14.47 4.04 -11.61
C THR A 65 -13.00 3.85 -11.26
N TRP A 66 -12.72 2.80 -10.51
CA TRP A 66 -11.36 2.42 -10.09
C TRP A 66 -11.05 0.98 -10.46
N LEU A 67 -9.84 0.79 -10.98
CA LEU A 67 -9.26 -0.53 -11.23
C LEU A 67 -7.91 -0.60 -10.48
N GLY A 68 -7.71 -1.67 -9.71
CA GLY A 68 -6.47 -1.87 -8.97
C GLY A 68 -5.99 -3.30 -8.96
N SER A 69 -4.68 -3.45 -8.71
CA SER A 69 -3.97 -4.72 -8.63
C SER A 69 -2.94 -4.64 -7.52
N THR A 70 -3.30 -5.01 -6.30
CA THR A 70 -2.45 -4.82 -5.12
C THR A 70 -2.04 -6.13 -4.46
N PRO A 71 -0.75 -6.29 -4.10
CA PRO A 71 -0.25 -7.44 -3.34
C PRO A 71 -0.28 -7.22 -1.82
N GLU A 72 -0.52 -5.98 -1.35
CA GLU A 72 -0.26 -5.57 0.02
C GLU A 72 -1.49 -5.74 0.89
N ILE A 73 -1.50 -6.82 1.69
CA ILE A 73 -2.52 -7.05 2.71
C ILE A 73 -2.33 -6.02 3.83
N LEU A 74 -3.37 -5.22 4.09
CA LEU A 74 -3.40 -4.34 5.25
C LEU A 74 -3.90 -5.10 6.49
N LEU A 75 -4.97 -5.85 6.34
CA LEU A 75 -5.55 -6.66 7.41
C LEU A 75 -6.38 -7.80 6.82
N SER A 76 -6.13 -9.03 7.25
CA SER A 76 -6.88 -10.21 6.83
C SER A 76 -7.16 -11.07 8.04
N GLY A 77 -8.35 -11.66 8.15
CA GLY A 77 -8.65 -12.53 9.26
C GLY A 77 -10.11 -12.91 9.43
N HIS A 78 -10.35 -13.76 10.42
CA HIS A 78 -11.65 -14.25 10.80
C HIS A 78 -11.67 -14.54 12.31
N GLY A 79 -12.75 -14.17 12.96
CA GLY A 79 -12.90 -14.36 14.41
C GLY A 79 -11.74 -13.72 15.18
N LYS A 80 -10.95 -14.53 15.87
CA LYS A 80 -9.78 -14.05 16.61
C LYS A 80 -8.47 -14.11 15.81
N GLU A 81 -8.40 -14.81 14.70
CA GLU A 81 -7.17 -15.06 13.94
C GLU A 81 -6.96 -13.96 12.87
N TRP A 82 -5.90 -13.20 13.03
CA TRP A 82 -5.62 -12.05 12.18
C TRP A 82 -4.19 -12.07 11.64
N HIS A 83 -4.05 -11.48 10.45
CA HIS A 83 -2.82 -11.38 9.71
C HIS A 83 -2.68 -9.98 9.10
N THR A 84 -1.47 -9.43 9.16
CA THR A 84 -1.07 -8.21 8.47
C THR A 84 0.36 -8.35 7.97
N VAL A 85 0.79 -7.49 7.05
CA VAL A 85 2.14 -7.57 6.47
C VAL A 85 2.86 -6.23 6.51
N ALA A 86 4.18 -6.28 6.71
CA ALA A 86 5.08 -5.20 6.37
C ALA A 86 5.69 -5.51 5.00
N LEU A 87 5.38 -4.68 4.01
CA LEU A 87 5.88 -4.81 2.65
C LEU A 87 6.55 -3.48 2.25
N ALA A 88 7.87 -3.45 2.22
CA ALA A 88 8.66 -2.28 1.86
C ALA A 88 10.02 -2.67 1.33
N GLY A 89 10.71 -1.71 0.70
CA GLY A 89 11.87 -2.02 -0.12
C GLY A 89 11.45 -2.64 -1.46
N THR A 90 12.01 -2.14 -2.56
CA THR A 90 11.57 -2.56 -3.90
C THR A 90 12.76 -2.68 -4.83
N MET A 91 12.85 -3.82 -5.51
CA MET A 91 13.81 -4.05 -6.59
C MET A 91 13.11 -4.66 -7.80
N PRO A 92 13.59 -4.38 -9.03
CA PRO A 92 13.14 -5.11 -10.22
C PRO A 92 13.67 -6.55 -10.19
N MET A 93 12.89 -7.48 -10.75
CA MET A 93 13.41 -8.80 -11.08
C MET A 93 14.45 -8.70 -12.19
N GLN A 94 15.51 -9.49 -12.08
CA GLN A 94 16.54 -9.61 -13.11
C GLN A 94 16.43 -10.97 -13.78
N ASN A 95 16.07 -10.99 -15.06
CA ASN A 95 15.95 -12.21 -15.87
C ASN A 95 15.11 -13.32 -15.17
N GLU A 96 13.97 -12.94 -14.59
CA GLU A 96 13.08 -13.80 -13.81
C GLU A 96 13.68 -14.39 -12.52
N VAL A 97 14.89 -13.98 -12.15
CA VAL A 97 15.53 -14.38 -10.89
C VAL A 97 15.19 -13.36 -9.81
N MET A 98 14.75 -13.87 -8.67
CA MET A 98 14.52 -13.02 -7.49
C MET A 98 15.85 -12.66 -6.85
N PRO A 99 16.21 -11.36 -6.74
CA PRO A 99 17.36 -10.95 -5.98
C PRO A 99 17.16 -11.30 -4.49
N THR A 100 18.23 -11.80 -3.88
CA THR A 100 18.26 -12.18 -2.45
C THR A 100 19.10 -11.23 -1.61
N ASP A 101 19.98 -10.47 -2.26
CA ASP A 101 20.81 -9.48 -1.57
C ASP A 101 20.19 -8.10 -1.65
N TRP A 102 19.87 -7.57 -0.47
CA TRP A 102 19.20 -6.30 -0.28
C TRP A 102 20.18 -5.28 0.29
N ASP A 103 20.21 -4.09 -0.27
CA ASP A 103 21.02 -3.00 0.26
C ASP A 103 20.52 -2.52 1.64
N LYS A 104 21.36 -1.74 2.31
CA LYS A 104 21.07 -1.22 3.65
C LYS A 104 19.80 -0.35 3.66
N LYS A 105 19.61 0.49 2.64
CA LYS A 105 18.47 1.39 2.54
C LYS A 105 17.14 0.62 2.53
N ASN A 106 17.04 -0.40 1.65
CA ASN A 106 15.82 -1.20 1.54
C ASN A 106 15.52 -2.00 2.82
N ARG A 107 16.56 -2.51 3.49
CA ARG A 107 16.41 -3.20 4.79
C ARG A 107 15.94 -2.26 5.89
N GLU A 108 16.49 -1.05 5.97
CA GLU A 108 16.07 -0.04 6.95
C GLU A 108 14.63 0.41 6.69
N GLU A 109 14.27 0.64 5.43
CA GLU A 109 12.91 1.00 5.03
C GLU A 109 11.90 -0.07 5.45
N GLN A 110 12.17 -1.33 5.20
CA GLN A 110 11.33 -2.43 5.61
C GLN A 110 11.28 -2.56 7.14
N GLY A 111 12.41 -2.35 7.83
CA GLY A 111 12.50 -2.34 9.29
C GLY A 111 11.57 -1.32 9.93
N TYR A 112 11.50 -0.09 9.42
CA TYR A 112 10.58 0.94 9.92
C TYR A 112 9.11 0.50 9.82
N VAL A 113 8.73 -0.10 8.70
CA VAL A 113 7.36 -0.59 8.51
C VAL A 113 7.06 -1.78 9.42
N ALA A 114 8.01 -2.72 9.52
CA ALA A 114 7.87 -3.89 10.40
C ALA A 114 7.75 -3.51 11.87
N ASP A 115 8.57 -2.58 12.35
CA ASP A 115 8.54 -2.09 13.74
C ASP A 115 7.23 -1.38 14.07
N TYR A 116 6.72 -0.59 13.12
CA TYR A 116 5.43 0.06 13.26
C TYR A 116 4.30 -0.97 13.41
N ILE A 117 4.21 -1.91 12.49
CA ILE A 117 3.17 -2.95 12.50
C ILE A 117 3.31 -3.86 13.74
N ARG A 118 4.52 -4.24 14.10
CA ARG A 118 4.79 -5.07 15.29
C ARG A 118 4.25 -4.44 16.57
N ARG A 119 4.42 -3.12 16.75
CA ARG A 119 3.89 -2.40 17.91
C ARG A 119 2.36 -2.47 17.97
N ILE A 120 1.70 -2.28 16.83
CA ILE A 120 0.24 -2.33 16.74
C ILE A 120 -0.26 -3.75 16.99
N ALA A 121 0.33 -4.76 16.31
CA ALA A 121 -0.05 -6.16 16.50
C ALA A 121 0.09 -6.63 17.95
N LYS A 122 1.14 -6.18 18.67
CA LYS A 122 1.31 -6.46 20.11
C LYS A 122 0.27 -5.75 20.99
N ARG A 123 -0.13 -4.52 20.61
CA ARG A 123 -1.13 -3.76 21.36
C ARG A 123 -2.52 -4.41 21.28
N PHE A 124 -2.96 -4.76 20.07
CA PHE A 124 -4.29 -5.30 19.80
C PHE A 124 -4.37 -6.83 19.93
N GLY A 125 -3.25 -7.53 19.77
CA GLY A 125 -3.19 -8.98 19.71
C GLY A 125 -2.39 -9.65 20.81
N ASN A 126 -2.57 -10.97 20.89
CA ASN A 126 -1.81 -11.92 21.70
C ASN A 126 -1.22 -12.99 20.78
N LYS A 127 -0.30 -13.82 21.30
CA LYS A 127 0.31 -14.96 20.57
C LYS A 127 0.82 -14.59 19.19
N MET A 128 1.47 -13.43 19.09
CA MET A 128 1.98 -12.96 17.83
C MET A 128 3.12 -13.85 17.33
N THR A 129 3.05 -14.23 16.05
CA THR A 129 4.11 -14.90 15.31
C THR A 129 4.54 -14.01 14.15
N GLU A 130 5.84 -13.87 13.97
CA GLU A 130 6.46 -13.07 12.91
C GLU A 130 7.26 -13.99 11.98
N LYS A 131 7.07 -13.85 10.67
CA LYS A 131 7.81 -14.57 9.63
C LYS A 131 8.42 -13.58 8.66
N GLY A 132 9.74 -13.50 8.62
CA GLY A 132 10.47 -12.57 7.73
C GLY A 132 11.63 -11.86 8.41
N PRO A 133 12.26 -10.88 7.75
CA PRO A 133 11.94 -10.50 6.37
C PRO A 133 12.42 -11.51 5.32
N TYR A 134 11.67 -11.66 4.25
CA TYR A 134 12.02 -12.46 3.09
C TYR A 134 11.65 -11.75 1.79
N THR A 135 12.26 -12.16 0.66
CA THR A 135 11.94 -11.62 -0.66
C THR A 135 10.62 -12.18 -1.16
N ALA A 136 9.65 -11.31 -1.47
CA ALA A 136 8.36 -11.66 -2.03
C ALA A 136 8.18 -11.07 -3.43
N ARG A 137 7.75 -11.88 -4.40
CA ARG A 137 7.48 -11.44 -5.77
C ARG A 137 6.10 -10.78 -5.87
N ALA A 138 6.05 -9.65 -6.57
CA ALA A 138 4.82 -8.94 -6.91
C ALA A 138 4.89 -8.47 -8.39
N GLY A 139 4.51 -9.34 -9.31
CA GLY A 139 4.65 -9.14 -10.76
C GLY A 139 6.11 -9.16 -11.19
N GLN A 140 6.58 -8.04 -11.78
CA GLN A 140 7.98 -7.85 -12.21
C GLN A 140 8.85 -7.17 -11.13
N LEU A 141 8.31 -6.98 -9.94
CA LEU A 141 8.99 -6.40 -8.80
C LEU A 141 9.11 -7.43 -7.68
N VAL A 142 10.09 -7.23 -6.81
CA VAL A 142 10.22 -7.92 -5.54
C VAL A 142 10.28 -6.92 -4.39
N HIS A 143 9.78 -7.34 -3.25
CA HIS A 143 9.76 -6.56 -2.02
C HIS A 143 10.29 -7.39 -0.86
N LEU A 144 10.82 -6.72 0.18
CA LEU A 144 11.02 -7.34 1.48
C LEU A 144 9.66 -7.41 2.19
N LYS A 145 9.33 -8.61 2.67
CA LYS A 145 8.05 -8.90 3.33
C LYS A 145 8.27 -9.53 4.69
N THR A 146 7.51 -9.06 5.67
CA THR A 146 7.35 -9.71 6.97
C THR A 146 5.87 -9.93 7.23
N ASP A 147 5.46 -11.15 7.56
CA ASP A 147 4.10 -11.50 7.94
C ASP A 147 3.96 -11.48 9.46
N PHE A 148 2.86 -10.92 9.95
CA PHE A 148 2.49 -10.87 11.36
C PHE A 148 1.16 -11.58 11.54
N TYR A 149 1.15 -12.70 12.27
CA TYR A 149 -0.04 -13.42 12.67
C TYR A 149 -0.27 -13.23 14.15
N PHE A 150 -1.50 -12.99 14.58
CA PHE A 150 -1.83 -12.76 15.99
C PHE A 150 -3.29 -13.12 16.29
N LEU A 151 -3.57 -13.37 17.56
CA LEU A 151 -4.93 -13.51 18.04
C LEU A 151 -5.41 -12.17 18.59
N LEU A 152 -6.49 -11.62 18.02
CA LEU A 152 -7.08 -10.36 18.49
C LEU A 152 -7.61 -10.52 19.91
N LYS A 153 -7.30 -9.56 20.78
CA LYS A 153 -7.72 -9.57 22.20
C LYS A 153 -9.23 -9.37 22.33
N ASN A 154 -9.78 -8.47 21.53
CA ASN A 154 -11.20 -8.16 21.45
C ASN A 154 -11.60 -7.92 19.99
N THR A 155 -12.56 -8.67 19.49
CA THR A 155 -13.06 -8.59 18.12
C THR A 155 -13.85 -7.32 17.82
N ASP A 156 -14.38 -6.64 18.87
CA ASP A 156 -15.10 -5.36 18.70
C ASP A 156 -14.18 -4.20 18.27
N HIS A 157 -12.85 -4.38 18.41
CA HIS A 157 -11.84 -3.38 18.09
C HIS A 157 -11.18 -3.55 16.70
N ILE A 158 -11.81 -4.24 15.77
CA ILE A 158 -11.30 -4.39 14.39
C ILE A 158 -11.18 -3.03 13.70
N GLY A 159 -12.16 -2.14 13.90
CA GLY A 159 -12.13 -0.78 13.36
C GLY A 159 -10.98 0.05 13.91
N ASP A 160 -10.74 -0.02 15.21
CA ASP A 160 -9.61 0.66 15.87
C ASP A 160 -8.27 0.13 15.37
N LEU A 161 -8.15 -1.20 15.22
CA LEU A 161 -6.96 -1.84 14.65
C LEU A 161 -6.69 -1.34 13.22
N LEU A 162 -7.73 -1.30 12.37
CA LEU A 162 -7.62 -0.82 11.00
C LEU A 162 -7.20 0.66 10.96
N GLN A 163 -7.78 1.50 11.81
CA GLN A 163 -7.43 2.92 11.93
C GLN A 163 -5.98 3.12 12.38
N GLU A 164 -5.50 2.32 13.30
CA GLU A 164 -4.09 2.37 13.74
C GLU A 164 -3.14 1.87 12.64
N LEU A 165 -3.49 0.80 11.93
CA LEU A 165 -2.67 0.29 10.84
C LEU A 165 -2.59 1.27 9.66
N HIS A 166 -3.70 1.90 9.26
CA HIS A 166 -3.74 2.75 8.07
C HIS A 166 -3.61 4.25 8.42
N PRO A 167 -2.83 5.03 7.61
CA PRO A 167 -1.88 4.54 6.60
C PRO A 167 -0.61 3.95 7.22
N THR A 168 -0.07 2.92 6.61
CA THR A 168 1.23 2.37 7.01
C THR A 168 2.37 3.30 6.59
N PRO A 169 3.56 3.22 7.22
CA PRO A 169 4.71 3.97 6.76
C PRO A 169 5.20 3.59 5.36
N ALA A 170 4.70 2.47 4.79
CA ALA A 170 5.00 2.08 3.42
C ALA A 170 4.38 3.04 2.38
N VAL A 171 3.28 3.70 2.73
CA VAL A 171 2.54 4.62 1.83
C VAL A 171 2.43 6.04 2.35
N CYS A 172 2.83 6.30 3.59
CA CYS A 172 2.75 7.61 4.24
C CYS A 172 4.14 8.08 4.72
N GLY A 173 4.46 7.83 5.97
CA GLY A 173 5.73 8.23 6.56
C GLY A 173 5.76 8.04 8.07
N LEU A 174 6.86 8.51 8.68
CA LEU A 174 7.08 8.47 10.13
C LEU A 174 7.71 9.80 10.60
N PRO A 175 7.20 10.39 11.71
CA PRO A 175 6.04 9.97 12.50
C PRO A 175 4.74 10.03 11.69
N LYS A 176 3.79 9.12 11.95
CA LYS A 176 2.58 8.94 11.14
C LYS A 176 1.70 10.17 11.04
N GLU A 177 1.31 10.75 12.19
CA GLU A 177 0.36 11.87 12.24
C GLU A 177 0.91 13.12 11.54
N GLU A 178 2.19 13.42 11.76
CA GLU A 178 2.86 14.55 11.14
C GLU A 178 3.02 14.33 9.64
N ALA A 179 3.40 13.12 9.22
CA ALA A 179 3.53 12.76 7.81
C ALA A 179 2.17 12.81 7.09
N PHE A 180 1.11 12.33 7.74
CA PHE A 180 -0.24 12.33 7.19
C PHE A 180 -0.77 13.75 6.93
N ARG A 181 -0.43 14.72 7.79
CA ARG A 181 -0.77 16.14 7.58
C ARG A 181 0.16 16.80 6.57
N PHE A 182 1.44 16.47 6.60
CA PHE A 182 2.45 17.10 5.74
C PHE A 182 2.25 16.78 4.25
N ILE A 183 1.92 15.54 3.91
CA ILE A 183 1.87 15.06 2.53
C ILE A 183 0.85 15.82 1.69
N PRO A 184 -0.43 15.97 2.06
CA PRO A 184 -1.42 16.68 1.26
C PRO A 184 -1.01 18.14 0.96
N ASP A 185 -0.44 18.82 1.94
CA ASP A 185 -0.04 20.23 1.81
C ASP A 185 1.18 20.42 0.89
N ASN A 186 2.01 19.39 0.72
CA ASN A 186 3.31 19.49 0.06
C ASN A 186 3.46 18.67 -1.23
N GLU A 187 2.60 17.68 -1.49
CA GLU A 187 2.69 16.83 -2.66
C GLU A 187 2.17 17.52 -3.94
N GLY A 188 1.15 18.39 -3.80
CA GLY A 188 0.66 19.26 -4.87
C GLY A 188 -0.44 18.64 -5.74
N TYR A 189 -1.04 17.53 -5.32
CA TYR A 189 -2.25 16.95 -5.89
C TYR A 189 -2.98 16.11 -4.85
N ASP A 190 -4.25 15.79 -5.12
CA ASP A 190 -5.05 14.91 -4.27
C ASP A 190 -4.83 13.45 -4.68
N ARG A 191 -4.41 12.62 -3.74
CA ARG A 191 -4.25 11.17 -3.93
C ARG A 191 -5.58 10.45 -4.16
N SER A 192 -6.71 11.09 -3.81
CA SER A 192 -8.02 10.45 -3.81
C SER A 192 -7.98 9.11 -3.06
N TYR A 193 -8.32 7.99 -3.70
CA TYR A 193 -8.27 6.66 -3.09
C TYR A 193 -6.90 5.95 -3.21
N TYR A 194 -5.95 6.52 -3.95
CA TYR A 194 -4.58 5.99 -3.98
C TYR A 194 -3.93 6.08 -2.59
N SER A 195 -3.22 5.06 -2.16
CA SER A 195 -2.69 4.87 -0.80
C SER A 195 -3.75 4.72 0.30
N GLY A 196 -5.02 4.65 -0.05
CA GLY A 196 -6.10 4.24 0.84
C GLY A 196 -6.12 2.73 1.02
N PHE A 197 -7.28 2.18 1.29
CA PHE A 197 -7.47 0.72 1.33
C PHE A 197 -8.74 0.31 0.60
N THR A 198 -8.77 -0.94 0.19
CA THR A 198 -9.91 -1.57 -0.48
C THR A 198 -9.99 -3.03 -0.08
N GLY A 199 -11.17 -3.61 -0.14
CA GLY A 199 -11.34 -5.00 0.18
C GLY A 199 -12.72 -5.32 0.73
N TRP A 200 -12.80 -6.44 1.41
CA TRP A 200 -14.02 -6.97 2.01
C TRP A 200 -13.89 -6.93 3.54
N LEU A 201 -14.77 -6.19 4.19
CA LEU A 201 -14.89 -6.15 5.64
C LEU A 201 -16.15 -6.92 6.05
N ASP A 202 -15.95 -8.07 6.65
CA ASP A 202 -17.02 -8.93 7.18
C ASP A 202 -16.73 -9.25 8.64
N THR A 203 -17.53 -8.72 9.55
CA THR A 203 -17.36 -8.88 10.99
C THR A 203 -17.79 -10.27 11.48
N GLU A 204 -18.61 -10.99 10.72
CA GLU A 204 -19.09 -12.33 11.05
C GLU A 204 -18.37 -13.43 10.24
N GLY A 205 -17.84 -13.06 9.09
CA GLY A 205 -17.12 -13.93 8.17
C GLY A 205 -15.63 -13.59 8.05
N HIS A 206 -15.09 -13.71 6.85
CA HIS A 206 -13.68 -13.45 6.58
C HIS A 206 -13.49 -12.03 6.04
N THR A 207 -12.57 -11.31 6.63
CA THR A 207 -12.17 -9.96 6.22
C THR A 207 -10.86 -10.03 5.46
N ASP A 208 -10.81 -9.36 4.30
CA ASP A 208 -9.62 -9.17 3.48
C ASP A 208 -9.53 -7.72 3.00
N ILE A 209 -8.65 -6.94 3.61
CA ILE A 209 -8.42 -5.53 3.29
C ILE A 209 -6.99 -5.34 2.80
N TYR A 210 -6.83 -4.65 1.70
CA TYR A 210 -5.57 -4.39 1.02
C TYR A 210 -5.28 -2.89 0.94
N VAL A 211 -4.00 -2.52 0.96
CA VAL A 211 -3.58 -1.14 0.64
C VAL A 211 -3.84 -0.88 -0.84
N ASN A 212 -4.50 0.23 -1.15
CA ASN A 212 -4.87 0.58 -2.53
C ASN A 212 -3.65 1.16 -3.29
N LEU A 213 -2.84 0.25 -3.82
CA LEU A 213 -1.67 0.53 -4.65
C LEU A 213 -1.87 -0.05 -6.05
N ARG A 214 -1.00 0.39 -7.00
CA ARG A 214 -1.04 -0.06 -8.40
C ARG A 214 -2.44 0.05 -8.98
N CYS A 215 -3.05 1.19 -8.77
CA CYS A 215 -4.42 1.47 -9.18
C CYS A 215 -4.48 2.60 -10.20
N MET A 216 -5.62 2.69 -10.86
CA MET A 216 -5.96 3.81 -11.72
C MET A 216 -7.43 4.21 -11.51
N GLU A 217 -7.67 5.51 -11.62
CA GLU A 217 -9.00 6.06 -11.78
C GLU A 217 -9.32 6.16 -13.28
N ILE A 218 -10.48 5.66 -13.69
CA ILE A 218 -10.93 5.66 -15.09
C ILE A 218 -12.00 6.71 -15.26
N LYS A 219 -11.72 7.70 -16.11
CA LYS A 219 -12.61 8.80 -16.50
C LYS A 219 -12.96 8.72 -17.98
N PRO A 220 -13.97 9.42 -18.47
CA PRO A 220 -14.21 9.53 -19.90
C PRO A 220 -12.99 10.06 -20.64
N GLY A 221 -12.44 9.26 -21.57
CA GLY A 221 -11.29 9.60 -22.39
C GLY A 221 -9.93 9.54 -21.71
N GLU A 222 -9.83 9.30 -20.40
CA GLU A 222 -8.55 9.24 -19.70
C GLU A 222 -8.51 8.24 -18.53
N ALA A 223 -7.32 7.73 -18.25
CA ALA A 223 -6.99 6.99 -17.04
C ALA A 223 -5.93 7.73 -16.24
N ILE A 224 -6.16 7.92 -14.95
CA ILE A 224 -5.20 8.53 -14.02
C ILE A 224 -4.47 7.39 -13.30
N LEU A 225 -3.18 7.26 -13.54
CA LEU A 225 -2.31 6.29 -12.89
C LEU A 225 -1.55 6.93 -11.74
N TYR A 226 -1.29 6.17 -10.70
CA TYR A 226 -0.61 6.63 -9.49
C TYR A 226 0.65 5.80 -9.23
N ALA A 227 1.70 6.45 -8.74
CA ALA A 227 2.92 5.80 -8.29
C ALA A 227 3.60 6.63 -7.19
N GLY A 228 4.17 5.96 -6.18
CA GLY A 228 4.88 6.58 -5.06
C GLY A 228 6.04 5.72 -4.57
N GLY A 229 6.98 6.34 -3.86
CA GLY A 229 8.14 5.72 -3.25
C GLY A 229 8.97 6.72 -2.44
#